data_77a604d7b13a1ab54b724cb010aec73c
#
_entry.id   77a604d7b13a1ab54b724cb010aec73c
#
_cell.length_a   1.000
_cell.length_b   1.000
_cell.length_c   1.000
_cell.angle_alpha   90.00
_cell.angle_beta   90.00
_cell.angle_gamma   90.00
#
_symmetry.space_group_name_H-M   'P 1'
#
loop_
_entity.id
_entity.type
_entity.pdbx_description
1 polymer ?
#
loop_
_entity_poly.entity_id
_entity_poly.type
_entity_poly.pdbx_seq_one_letter_code
_entity_poly.pdbx_strand_id
1 'polypeptide(L)'
;MNDPLPIEPVARPVDAAIRVPGSKSLSNRHLVLAALAKAPTELRGLLACDDCDRLLRALGALGFAATDRAGGSAGAIEVARRGPARSGTLDLGDGGTPTRFMMALAAAQPDGEWTIDGSARMRERPVAEGVEMLRALGARAEYAEAEGRLPVRVRGGGLAGGRLAVGRTASSQFVSALMLVAPSLPRGLEIEFTEEPTSASYLHLSLAALAAARVEAVVEYGPVPLGGAPGGGLRRISIAPQPIEGGIVEIEPDASSAVYPAAAAVLTGGRVELLGTPRRSVQPDSWFLEDLALRGARVDASSDGHSTVVAAGCALRGLDADYSRAPDAAVMAMVLAACGDRPSRFTGLSTLRVKESDRIASVAAGLRALGGTVETGDDWARVHPLPARAASAAIDTANDHRIAMAFAVLGLSRPGVSIKNPGCVAKSWPGFWEALERFAREPRLEV
;
A
#
# COMPACT_ATOMS: atom_id res chain seq x y z
N MET A 1 17.33 -9.11 17.52
CA MET A 1 15.95 -9.65 17.58
C MET A 1 16.03 -11.15 17.37
N ASN A 2 15.29 -11.96 18.14
CA ASN A 2 15.27 -13.41 17.95
C ASN A 2 14.67 -13.79 16.59
N ASP A 3 15.14 -14.88 15.99
CA ASP A 3 14.59 -15.46 14.77
C ASP A 3 14.50 -16.98 14.92
N PRO A 4 13.31 -17.60 15.04
CA PRO A 4 12.00 -16.93 15.03
C PRO A 4 11.69 -16.12 16.29
N LEU A 5 10.94 -15.02 16.15
CA LEU A 5 10.49 -14.18 17.26
C LEU A 5 9.19 -14.76 17.85
N PRO A 6 9.17 -15.25 19.11
CA PRO A 6 7.95 -15.71 19.74
C PRO A 6 7.02 -14.53 20.06
N ILE A 7 5.71 -14.75 19.88
CA ILE A 7 4.68 -13.78 20.24
C ILE A 7 3.92 -14.32 21.44
N GLU A 8 3.92 -13.56 22.51
CA GLU A 8 3.21 -13.92 23.73
C GLU A 8 1.77 -13.38 23.70
N PRO A 9 0.76 -14.20 24.01
CA PRO A 9 -0.60 -13.71 24.18
C PRO A 9 -0.69 -12.65 25.27
N VAL A 10 -1.54 -11.67 25.07
CA VAL A 10 -1.74 -10.62 26.07
C VAL A 10 -2.51 -11.16 27.27
N ALA A 11 -2.11 -10.73 28.47
CA ALA A 11 -2.76 -11.14 29.72
C ALA A 11 -4.13 -10.44 29.94
N ARG A 12 -4.38 -9.37 29.24
CA ARG A 12 -5.61 -8.54 29.31
C ARG A 12 -5.94 -7.97 27.94
N PRO A 13 -7.22 -7.60 27.70
CA PRO A 13 -7.61 -6.90 26.47
C PRO A 13 -6.76 -5.66 26.21
N VAL A 14 -6.38 -5.43 24.96
CA VAL A 14 -5.67 -4.21 24.53
C VAL A 14 -6.58 -2.98 24.76
N ASP A 15 -6.04 -1.94 25.39
CA ASP A 15 -6.68 -0.61 25.49
C ASP A 15 -5.62 0.45 25.24
N ALA A 16 -5.57 1.00 24.01
CA ALA A 16 -4.51 1.90 23.58
C ALA A 16 -5.02 3.00 22.63
N ALA A 17 -4.28 4.11 22.62
CA ALA A 17 -4.36 5.11 21.56
C ALA A 17 -3.03 5.07 20.79
N ILE A 18 -3.10 4.87 19.46
CA ILE A 18 -1.93 4.69 18.62
C ILE A 18 -2.00 5.55 17.35
N ARG A 19 -0.89 6.20 17.04
CA ARG A 19 -0.66 6.81 15.73
C ARG A 19 0.17 5.85 14.90
N VAL A 20 -0.44 5.27 13.88
CA VAL A 20 0.31 4.46 12.90
C VAL A 20 1.17 5.36 12.00
N PRO A 21 2.23 4.83 11.36
CA PRO A 21 3.08 5.62 10.48
C PRO A 21 2.29 6.19 9.30
N GLY A 22 2.86 7.20 8.65
CA GLY A 22 2.27 7.81 7.46
C GLY A 22 2.07 6.82 6.32
N SER A 23 1.08 7.08 5.47
CA SER A 23 0.72 6.20 4.36
C SER A 23 1.86 6.04 3.36
N LYS A 24 2.35 4.80 3.18
CA LYS A 24 3.35 4.47 2.16
C LYS A 24 2.87 4.83 0.75
N SER A 25 1.63 4.51 0.46
CA SER A 25 1.04 4.73 -0.86
C SER A 25 0.88 6.22 -1.19
N LEU A 26 0.52 7.05 -0.21
CA LEU A 26 0.48 8.51 -0.37
C LEU A 26 1.88 9.10 -0.38
N SER A 27 2.78 8.66 0.51
CA SER A 27 4.18 9.10 0.53
C SER A 27 4.85 8.98 -0.83
N ASN A 28 4.77 7.80 -1.46
CA ASN A 28 5.37 7.60 -2.78
C ASN A 28 4.74 8.50 -3.86
N ARG A 29 3.43 8.75 -3.81
CA ARG A 29 2.74 9.65 -4.76
C ARG A 29 3.16 11.09 -4.58
N HIS A 30 3.16 11.57 -3.35
CA HIS A 30 3.52 12.96 -3.06
C HIS A 30 5.01 13.23 -3.25
N LEU A 31 5.89 12.25 -3.09
CA LEU A 31 7.31 12.38 -3.47
C LEU A 31 7.48 12.62 -4.98
N VAL A 32 6.73 11.92 -5.82
CA VAL A 32 6.76 12.14 -7.28
C VAL A 32 6.17 13.51 -7.62
N LEU A 33 5.02 13.88 -7.06
CA LEU A 33 4.39 15.18 -7.31
C LEU A 33 5.26 16.33 -6.82
N ALA A 34 5.89 16.21 -5.64
CA ALA A 34 6.83 17.19 -5.11
C ALA A 34 8.07 17.37 -6.00
N ALA A 35 8.56 16.29 -6.61
CA ALA A 35 9.66 16.37 -7.58
C ALA A 35 9.28 17.11 -8.86
N LEU A 36 8.01 17.08 -9.26
CA LEU A 36 7.50 17.76 -10.45
C LEU A 36 6.93 19.17 -10.17
N ALA A 37 6.81 19.55 -8.89
CA ALA A 37 6.26 20.83 -8.50
C ALA A 37 7.15 22.02 -8.90
N LYS A 38 6.55 23.17 -9.22
CA LYS A 38 7.24 24.40 -9.58
C LYS A 38 7.99 25.04 -8.42
N ALA A 39 7.49 24.84 -7.20
CA ALA A 39 8.08 25.35 -5.97
C ALA A 39 8.38 24.21 -5.00
N PRO A 40 9.27 24.42 -4.01
CA PRO A 40 9.53 23.43 -2.99
C PRO A 40 8.26 22.94 -2.30
N THR A 41 8.19 21.64 -2.03
CA THR A 41 7.05 21.00 -1.36
C THR A 41 7.50 20.41 -0.05
N GLU A 42 6.86 20.83 1.04
CA GLU A 42 7.03 20.26 2.38
C GLU A 42 6.05 19.11 2.56
N LEU A 43 6.57 17.92 2.81
CA LEU A 43 5.79 16.72 3.11
C LEU A 43 5.87 16.43 4.60
N ARG A 44 4.74 16.44 5.30
CA ARG A 44 4.63 16.14 6.73
C ARG A 44 4.01 14.78 6.94
N GLY A 45 4.52 14.02 7.92
CA GLY A 45 4.06 12.65 8.17
C GLY A 45 4.52 11.65 7.11
N LEU A 46 5.59 11.96 6.36
CA LEU A 46 6.17 11.02 5.40
C LEU A 46 6.62 9.74 6.11
N LEU A 47 6.32 8.60 5.50
CA LEU A 47 6.76 7.32 6.03
C LEU A 47 8.29 7.16 5.85
N ALA A 48 9.00 7.02 6.96
CA ALA A 48 10.41 6.58 6.95
C ALA A 48 10.44 5.06 6.81
N CYS A 49 10.72 4.54 5.61
CA CYS A 49 10.82 3.11 5.31
C CYS A 49 11.67 2.87 4.06
N ASP A 50 12.10 1.61 3.84
CA ASP A 50 13.00 1.27 2.72
C ASP A 50 12.45 1.71 1.35
N ASP A 51 11.16 1.54 1.09
CA ASP A 51 10.53 1.97 -0.18
C ASP A 51 10.68 3.49 -0.39
N CYS A 52 10.41 4.32 0.65
CA CYS A 52 10.52 5.78 0.56
C CYS A 52 11.98 6.25 0.48
N ASP A 53 12.88 5.62 1.25
CA ASP A 53 14.31 5.96 1.25
C ASP A 53 14.95 5.66 -0.11
N ARG A 54 14.58 4.55 -0.76
CA ARG A 54 15.05 4.22 -2.10
C ARG A 54 14.50 5.19 -3.14
N LEU A 55 13.23 5.56 -3.04
CA LEU A 55 12.63 6.56 -3.91
C LEU A 55 13.32 7.92 -3.75
N LEU A 56 13.60 8.36 -2.53
CA LEU A 56 14.32 9.61 -2.25
C LEU A 56 15.73 9.61 -2.84
N ARG A 57 16.46 8.48 -2.72
CA ARG A 57 17.78 8.33 -3.35
C ARG A 57 17.70 8.39 -4.89
N ALA A 58 16.69 7.74 -5.46
CA ALA A 58 16.46 7.77 -6.90
C ALA A 58 16.07 9.18 -7.39
N LEU A 59 15.25 9.92 -6.63
CA LEU A 59 14.97 11.34 -6.90
C LEU A 59 16.24 12.18 -6.85
N GLY A 60 17.18 11.89 -5.93
CA GLY A 60 18.49 12.51 -5.87
C GLY A 60 19.29 12.39 -7.16
N ALA A 61 19.26 11.22 -7.81
CA ALA A 61 19.89 11.00 -9.11
C ALA A 61 19.21 11.81 -10.24
N LEU A 62 17.92 12.12 -10.11
CA LEU A 62 17.19 12.99 -11.03
C LEU A 62 17.37 14.50 -10.71
N GLY A 63 18.25 14.84 -9.76
CA GLY A 63 18.57 16.23 -9.40
C GLY A 63 17.62 16.88 -8.39
N PHE A 64 16.80 16.08 -7.69
CA PHE A 64 15.97 16.56 -6.59
C PHE A 64 16.64 16.31 -5.25
N ALA A 65 16.58 17.26 -4.33
CA ALA A 65 17.04 17.07 -2.96
C ALA A 65 15.86 17.02 -2.01
N ALA A 66 15.96 16.15 -1.02
CA ALA A 66 15.10 16.12 0.14
C ALA A 66 15.91 16.62 1.34
N THR A 67 15.40 17.61 2.04
CA THR A 67 16.05 18.19 3.23
C THR A 67 15.10 18.13 4.42
N ASP A 68 15.62 17.64 5.55
CA ASP A 68 14.86 17.67 6.80
C ASP A 68 14.57 19.12 7.20
N ARG A 69 13.35 19.39 7.61
CA ARG A 69 12.96 20.66 8.19
C ARG A 69 13.29 20.65 9.69
N ALA A 70 14.48 21.16 10.03
CA ALA A 70 14.90 21.33 11.41
C ALA A 70 13.91 22.20 12.19
N GLY A 71 13.34 21.64 13.28
CA GLY A 71 12.35 22.33 14.13
C GLY A 71 10.88 22.11 13.72
N GLY A 72 10.61 21.34 12.67
CA GLY A 72 9.26 20.88 12.30
C GLY A 72 8.82 19.61 13.03
N SER A 73 7.56 19.22 12.83
CA SER A 73 7.04 17.93 13.29
C SER A 73 7.93 16.79 12.79
N ALA A 74 8.17 15.76 13.62
CA ALA A 74 8.95 14.60 13.23
C ALA A 74 8.46 14.03 11.89
N GLY A 75 9.37 13.82 10.93
CA GLY A 75 9.06 13.29 9.61
C GLY A 75 8.65 14.35 8.55
N ALA A 76 8.92 15.63 8.77
CA ALA A 76 8.74 16.66 7.74
C ALA A 76 10.00 16.80 6.87
N ILE A 77 9.84 16.67 5.55
CA ILE A 77 10.91 16.91 4.57
C ILE A 77 10.47 17.92 3.51
N GLU A 78 11.41 18.71 3.01
CA GLU A 78 11.20 19.55 1.82
C GLU A 78 11.84 18.88 0.61
N VAL A 79 11.07 18.73 -0.47
CA VAL A 79 11.55 18.24 -1.76
C VAL A 79 11.60 19.38 -2.76
N ALA A 80 12.75 19.56 -3.41
CA ALA A 80 12.94 20.58 -4.44
C ALA A 80 13.99 20.16 -5.46
N ARG A 81 13.91 20.68 -6.70
CA ARG A 81 15.00 20.54 -7.67
C ARG A 81 16.20 21.40 -7.23
N ARG A 82 17.37 20.78 -7.14
CA ARG A 82 18.61 21.43 -6.69
C ARG A 82 19.77 21.30 -7.66
N GLY A 83 19.61 20.53 -8.72
CA GLY A 83 20.70 20.32 -9.68
C GLY A 83 20.27 19.60 -10.95
N PRO A 84 21.22 19.35 -11.85
CA PRO A 84 20.96 18.58 -13.06
C PRO A 84 20.72 17.10 -12.72
N ALA A 85 19.94 16.45 -13.56
CA ALA A 85 19.80 15.00 -13.52
C ALA A 85 21.14 14.33 -13.89
N ARG A 86 21.41 13.16 -13.28
CA ARG A 86 22.60 12.34 -13.56
C ARG A 86 22.16 10.97 -14.02
N SER A 87 22.56 10.61 -15.23
CA SER A 87 22.35 9.25 -15.75
C SER A 87 23.01 8.20 -14.85
N GLY A 88 22.41 7.02 -14.76
CA GLY A 88 22.95 5.95 -13.93
C GLY A 88 21.94 4.85 -13.61
N THR A 89 22.29 3.97 -12.70
CA THR A 89 21.41 2.91 -12.22
C THR A 89 20.64 3.37 -10.99
N LEU A 90 19.32 3.13 -10.99
CA LEU A 90 18.40 3.40 -9.89
C LEU A 90 17.94 2.07 -9.31
N ASP A 91 18.54 1.66 -8.19
CA ASP A 91 18.15 0.45 -7.46
C ASP A 91 16.99 0.76 -6.49
N LEU A 92 15.82 0.23 -6.80
CA LEU A 92 14.60 0.41 -6.01
C LEU A 92 14.31 -0.79 -5.08
N GLY A 93 15.23 -1.77 -4.96
CA GLY A 93 15.11 -2.94 -4.10
C GLY A 93 13.82 -3.73 -4.35
N ASP A 94 13.06 -4.02 -3.28
CA ASP A 94 11.77 -4.72 -3.36
C ASP A 94 10.58 -3.77 -3.63
N GLY A 95 10.84 -2.48 -3.83
CA GLY A 95 9.85 -1.41 -3.93
C GLY A 95 9.05 -1.44 -5.23
N GLY A 96 7.93 -2.16 -5.28
CA GLY A 96 7.09 -2.24 -6.48
C GLY A 96 6.53 -0.90 -6.93
N THR A 97 6.06 -0.06 -6.00
CA THR A 97 5.55 1.28 -6.31
C THR A 97 6.68 2.24 -6.73
N PRO A 98 7.78 2.37 -5.97
CA PRO A 98 8.91 3.19 -6.39
C PRO A 98 9.43 2.85 -7.77
N THR A 99 9.62 1.57 -8.09
CA THR A 99 10.12 1.11 -9.39
C THR A 99 9.23 1.61 -10.53
N ARG A 100 7.92 1.38 -10.43
CA ARG A 100 6.98 1.75 -11.50
C ARG A 100 6.82 3.27 -11.63
N PHE A 101 6.85 3.99 -10.52
CA PHE A 101 6.80 5.46 -10.52
C PHE A 101 8.07 6.06 -11.11
N MET A 102 9.23 5.50 -10.79
CA MET A 102 10.50 5.96 -11.33
C MET A 102 10.65 5.71 -12.82
N MET A 103 10.07 4.63 -13.38
CA MET A 103 10.06 4.41 -14.83
C MET A 103 9.35 5.57 -15.56
N ALA A 104 8.17 6.00 -15.08
CA ALA A 104 7.43 7.10 -15.68
C ALA A 104 8.12 8.46 -15.42
N LEU A 105 8.63 8.70 -14.21
CA LEU A 105 9.29 9.94 -13.85
C LEU A 105 10.61 10.14 -14.59
N ALA A 106 11.40 9.08 -14.78
CA ALA A 106 12.63 9.11 -15.59
C ALA A 106 12.32 9.39 -17.06
N ALA A 107 11.29 8.76 -17.63
CA ALA A 107 10.84 9.02 -19.00
C ALA A 107 10.34 10.47 -19.20
N ALA A 108 9.76 11.08 -18.17
CA ALA A 108 9.26 12.45 -18.19
C ALA A 108 10.36 13.51 -18.01
N GLN A 109 11.60 13.13 -17.63
CA GLN A 109 12.71 14.08 -17.61
C GLN A 109 13.04 14.58 -19.02
N PRO A 110 13.53 15.82 -19.18
CA PRO A 110 13.83 16.40 -20.50
C PRO A 110 14.98 15.68 -21.21
N ASP A 111 15.92 15.10 -20.47
CA ASP A 111 17.10 14.37 -20.98
C ASP A 111 17.57 13.34 -19.95
N GLY A 112 18.65 12.61 -20.28
CA GLY A 112 19.26 11.62 -19.40
C GLY A 112 18.89 10.18 -19.77
N GLU A 113 19.62 9.23 -19.18
CA GLU A 113 19.38 7.79 -19.34
C GLU A 113 19.57 7.08 -18.01
N TRP A 114 18.58 6.27 -17.62
CA TRP A 114 18.59 5.54 -16.35
C TRP A 114 18.29 4.07 -16.57
N THR A 115 19.04 3.21 -15.88
CA THR A 115 18.70 1.80 -15.72
C THR A 115 17.90 1.64 -14.43
N ILE A 116 16.64 1.32 -14.56
CA ILE A 116 15.75 1.06 -13.41
C ILE A 116 15.90 -0.42 -13.06
N ASP A 117 16.26 -0.70 -11.81
CA ASP A 117 16.53 -2.05 -11.32
C ASP A 117 16.00 -2.24 -9.88
N GLY A 118 16.11 -3.46 -9.37
CA GLY A 118 15.70 -3.83 -8.02
C GLY A 118 16.24 -5.18 -7.61
N SER A 119 15.73 -5.70 -6.50
CA SER A 119 16.12 -7.01 -5.97
C SER A 119 15.80 -8.17 -6.93
N ALA A 120 16.35 -9.36 -6.65
CA ALA A 120 16.00 -10.58 -7.37
C ALA A 120 14.48 -10.80 -7.41
N ARG A 121 13.79 -10.58 -6.29
CA ARG A 121 12.32 -10.69 -6.24
C ARG A 121 11.63 -9.64 -7.11
N MET A 122 12.13 -8.40 -7.15
CA MET A 122 11.54 -7.36 -8.00
C MET A 122 11.76 -7.64 -9.47
N ARG A 123 12.90 -8.25 -9.85
CA ARG A 123 13.18 -8.71 -11.22
C ARG A 123 12.23 -9.82 -11.68
N GLU A 124 11.66 -10.62 -10.77
CA GLU A 124 10.65 -11.64 -11.10
C GLU A 124 9.27 -11.04 -11.37
N ARG A 125 8.99 -9.83 -10.87
CA ARG A 125 7.68 -9.19 -11.02
C ARG A 125 7.52 -8.60 -12.42
N PRO A 126 6.33 -8.70 -13.04
CA PRO A 126 6.11 -8.21 -14.40
C PRO A 126 6.21 -6.68 -14.48
N VAL A 127 6.85 -6.17 -15.54
CA VAL A 127 6.92 -4.73 -15.87
C VAL A 127 6.55 -4.45 -17.33
N ALA A 128 6.24 -5.48 -18.12
CA ALA A 128 5.96 -5.37 -19.56
C ALA A 128 4.88 -4.33 -19.86
N GLU A 129 3.73 -4.43 -19.23
CA GLU A 129 2.59 -3.52 -19.45
C GLU A 129 2.99 -2.04 -19.23
N GLY A 130 3.78 -1.76 -18.20
CA GLY A 130 4.28 -0.41 -17.92
C GLY A 130 5.25 0.08 -19.00
N VAL A 131 6.13 -0.77 -19.50
CA VAL A 131 7.05 -0.44 -20.58
C VAL A 131 6.29 -0.19 -21.89
N GLU A 132 5.29 -1.01 -22.21
CA GLU A 132 4.46 -0.85 -23.39
C GLU A 132 3.63 0.45 -23.35
N MET A 133 3.04 0.78 -22.19
CA MET A 133 2.33 2.05 -21.99
C MET A 133 3.26 3.25 -22.20
N LEU A 134 4.47 3.20 -21.65
CA LEU A 134 5.46 4.26 -21.84
C LEU A 134 5.85 4.41 -23.31
N ARG A 135 6.09 3.31 -24.01
CA ARG A 135 6.41 3.30 -25.45
C ARG A 135 5.27 3.85 -26.30
N ALA A 136 4.03 3.46 -26.00
CA ALA A 136 2.83 3.95 -26.69
C ALA A 136 2.65 5.48 -26.55
N LEU A 137 3.14 6.07 -25.45
CA LEU A 137 3.14 7.51 -25.20
C LEU A 137 4.42 8.23 -25.67
N GLY A 138 5.30 7.54 -26.39
CA GLY A 138 6.49 8.10 -27.05
C GLY A 138 7.79 7.92 -26.26
N ALA A 139 7.79 7.30 -25.09
CA ALA A 139 9.02 7.09 -24.32
C ALA A 139 9.94 6.07 -24.98
N ARG A 140 11.25 6.24 -24.78
CA ARG A 140 12.27 5.25 -25.14
C ARG A 140 12.58 4.40 -23.91
N ALA A 141 12.04 3.19 -23.88
CA ALA A 141 12.25 2.23 -22.80
C ALA A 141 12.62 0.85 -23.38
N GLU A 142 13.70 0.25 -22.90
CA GLU A 142 14.25 -1.00 -23.41
C GLU A 142 14.57 -1.95 -22.24
N TYR A 143 14.33 -3.25 -22.42
CA TYR A 143 14.78 -4.25 -21.48
C TYR A 143 16.30 -4.42 -21.60
N ALA A 144 17.03 -4.38 -20.48
CA ALA A 144 18.47 -4.53 -20.49
C ALA A 144 18.92 -6.01 -20.53
N GLU A 145 18.08 -6.91 -20.03
CA GLU A 145 18.35 -8.35 -19.95
C GLU A 145 17.15 -9.13 -20.52
N ALA A 146 16.17 -9.51 -19.71
CA ALA A 146 15.04 -10.33 -20.09
C ALA A 146 13.81 -9.48 -20.44
N GLU A 147 13.12 -9.81 -21.52
CA GLU A 147 11.89 -9.15 -21.93
C GLU A 147 10.80 -9.24 -20.84
N GLY A 148 10.10 -8.14 -20.61
CA GLY A 148 9.04 -8.04 -19.59
C GLY A 148 9.54 -7.96 -18.15
N ARG A 149 10.84 -7.89 -17.90
CA ARG A 149 11.49 -7.91 -16.59
C ARG A 149 12.46 -6.75 -16.41
N LEU A 150 12.80 -6.47 -15.15
CA LEU A 150 13.93 -5.60 -14.83
C LEU A 150 15.27 -6.33 -15.14
N PRO A 151 16.34 -5.57 -15.41
CA PRO A 151 16.42 -4.10 -15.49
C PRO A 151 15.81 -3.52 -16.76
N VAL A 152 15.26 -2.29 -16.64
CA VAL A 152 14.74 -1.52 -17.79
C VAL A 152 15.53 -0.23 -17.96
N ARG A 153 16.03 0.00 -19.16
CA ARG A 153 16.71 1.25 -19.54
C ARG A 153 15.69 2.24 -20.06
N VAL A 154 15.64 3.43 -19.46
CA VAL A 154 14.69 4.50 -19.79
C VAL A 154 15.44 5.78 -20.13
N ARG A 155 15.09 6.41 -21.29
CA ARG A 155 15.63 7.71 -21.70
C ARG A 155 14.60 8.82 -21.53
N GLY A 156 15.05 9.95 -21.02
CA GLY A 156 14.26 11.19 -20.97
C GLY A 156 14.05 11.81 -22.35
N GLY A 157 13.20 12.82 -22.42
CA GLY A 157 12.94 13.64 -23.61
C GLY A 157 11.98 13.01 -24.64
N GLY A 158 11.42 11.83 -24.37
CA GLY A 158 10.56 11.14 -25.32
C GLY A 158 9.09 11.02 -24.92
N LEU A 159 8.77 11.09 -23.64
CA LEU A 159 7.41 10.90 -23.14
C LEU A 159 6.52 12.12 -23.43
N ALA A 160 5.80 12.07 -24.53
CA ALA A 160 4.95 13.16 -24.98
C ALA A 160 3.57 13.19 -24.31
N GLY A 161 3.10 12.05 -23.78
CA GLY A 161 1.72 11.89 -23.36
C GLY A 161 0.75 11.68 -24.52
N GLY A 162 -0.56 11.81 -24.26
CA GLY A 162 -1.61 11.63 -25.24
C GLY A 162 -2.64 10.60 -24.81
N ARG A 163 -3.26 9.91 -25.78
CA ARG A 163 -4.32 8.91 -25.55
C ARG A 163 -3.74 7.51 -25.37
N LEU A 164 -4.32 6.77 -24.43
CA LEU A 164 -3.99 5.39 -24.15
C LEU A 164 -5.25 4.58 -23.84
N ALA A 165 -5.46 3.48 -24.55
CA ALA A 165 -6.46 2.48 -24.20
C ALA A 165 -5.84 1.43 -23.28
N VAL A 166 -6.46 1.16 -22.13
CA VAL A 166 -5.95 0.27 -21.12
C VAL A 166 -7.00 -0.79 -20.79
N GLY A 167 -6.65 -2.05 -20.95
CA GLY A 167 -7.42 -3.19 -20.46
C GLY A 167 -7.09 -3.52 -19.00
N ARG A 168 -7.36 -4.76 -18.62
CA ARG A 168 -6.98 -5.27 -17.30
C ARG A 168 -5.48 -5.47 -17.22
N THR A 169 -4.84 -4.92 -16.19
CA THR A 169 -3.39 -5.00 -15.98
C THR A 169 -3.05 -5.83 -14.74
N ALA A 170 -1.82 -6.33 -14.67
CA ALA A 170 -1.30 -7.01 -13.48
C ALA A 170 -1.21 -6.08 -12.26
N SER A 171 -1.15 -4.77 -12.48
CA SER A 171 -1.06 -3.78 -11.40
C SER A 171 -1.52 -2.38 -11.85
N SER A 172 -2.37 -1.75 -11.05
CA SER A 172 -2.75 -0.33 -11.21
C SER A 172 -1.59 0.66 -11.04
N GLN A 173 -0.43 0.21 -10.56
CA GLN A 173 0.73 1.08 -10.35
C GLN A 173 1.28 1.65 -11.66
N PHE A 174 1.17 0.92 -12.78
CA PHE A 174 1.57 1.42 -14.10
C PHE A 174 0.75 2.63 -14.52
N VAL A 175 -0.57 2.52 -14.40
CA VAL A 175 -1.51 3.60 -14.70
C VAL A 175 -1.30 4.78 -13.74
N SER A 176 -1.18 4.50 -12.44
CA SER A 176 -0.90 5.52 -11.42
C SER A 176 0.38 6.29 -11.72
N ALA A 177 1.45 5.61 -12.16
CA ALA A 177 2.72 6.24 -12.52
C ALA A 177 2.55 7.28 -13.64
N LEU A 178 1.80 6.92 -14.69
CA LEU A 178 1.50 7.81 -15.80
C LEU A 178 0.61 8.99 -15.38
N MET A 179 -0.40 8.74 -14.54
CA MET A 179 -1.27 9.80 -14.01
C MET A 179 -0.48 10.86 -13.24
N LEU A 180 0.50 10.45 -12.41
CA LEU A 180 1.29 11.38 -11.59
C LEU A 180 2.20 12.27 -12.42
N VAL A 181 2.72 11.80 -13.54
CA VAL A 181 3.59 12.60 -14.43
C VAL A 181 2.79 13.37 -15.50
N ALA A 182 1.52 13.00 -15.73
CA ALA A 182 0.68 13.56 -16.78
C ALA A 182 0.62 15.09 -16.83
N PRO A 183 0.52 15.81 -15.68
CA PRO A 183 0.48 17.28 -15.69
C PRO A 183 1.72 17.92 -16.32
N SER A 184 2.88 17.24 -16.26
CA SER A 184 4.16 17.72 -16.81
C SER A 184 4.39 17.35 -18.27
N LEU A 185 3.52 16.50 -18.85
CA LEU A 185 3.68 16.03 -20.23
C LEU A 185 3.12 17.03 -21.25
N PRO A 186 3.76 17.23 -22.41
CA PRO A 186 3.32 18.18 -23.42
C PRO A 186 1.87 18.03 -23.88
N ARG A 187 1.38 16.79 -23.96
CA ARG A 187 0.00 16.49 -24.39
C ARG A 187 -0.90 15.99 -23.25
N GLY A 188 -0.42 16.07 -21.98
CA GLY A 188 -1.14 15.48 -20.86
C GLY A 188 -1.36 13.98 -21.03
N LEU A 189 -2.47 13.48 -20.49
CA LEU A 189 -2.83 12.06 -20.56
C LEU A 189 -4.34 11.89 -20.64
N GLU A 190 -4.82 11.09 -21.57
CA GLU A 190 -6.18 10.58 -21.61
C GLU A 190 -6.15 9.06 -21.61
N ILE A 191 -6.69 8.44 -20.56
CA ILE A 191 -6.79 6.99 -20.43
C ILE A 191 -8.24 6.59 -20.63
N GLU A 192 -8.46 5.69 -21.57
CA GLU A 192 -9.74 5.00 -21.76
C GLU A 192 -9.63 3.56 -21.28
N PHE A 193 -10.45 3.18 -20.31
CA PHE A 193 -10.48 1.81 -19.79
C PHE A 193 -11.43 0.97 -20.63
N THR A 194 -10.89 -0.05 -21.29
CA THR A 194 -11.67 -1.01 -22.11
C THR A 194 -12.30 -2.09 -21.24
N GLU A 195 -11.78 -2.29 -20.02
CA GLU A 195 -12.27 -3.20 -19.00
C GLU A 195 -12.21 -2.52 -17.63
N GLU A 196 -12.86 -3.10 -16.59
CA GLU A 196 -12.70 -2.61 -15.21
C GLU A 196 -11.24 -2.67 -14.78
N PRO A 197 -10.62 -1.54 -14.42
CA PRO A 197 -9.20 -1.52 -14.10
C PRO A 197 -8.89 -2.28 -12.82
N THR A 198 -7.78 -2.99 -12.83
CA THR A 198 -7.26 -3.68 -11.66
C THR A 198 -7.05 -2.71 -10.50
N SER A 199 -7.62 -3.01 -9.33
CA SER A 199 -7.49 -2.18 -8.13
C SER A 199 -7.79 -0.69 -8.39
N ALA A 200 -8.95 -0.38 -8.99
CA ALA A 200 -9.43 0.98 -9.31
C ALA A 200 -9.31 1.95 -8.11
N SER A 201 -9.46 1.44 -6.89
CA SER A 201 -9.30 2.21 -5.66
C SER A 201 -7.93 2.92 -5.54
N TYR A 202 -6.85 2.31 -6.05
CA TYR A 202 -5.53 2.96 -6.09
C TYR A 202 -5.40 4.02 -7.19
N LEU A 203 -6.22 3.96 -8.23
CA LEU A 203 -6.34 5.06 -9.21
C LEU A 203 -7.04 6.26 -8.58
N HIS A 204 -8.11 6.01 -7.81
CA HIS A 204 -8.75 7.07 -7.01
C HIS A 204 -7.80 7.67 -5.97
N LEU A 205 -6.93 6.86 -5.36
CA LEU A 205 -5.87 7.37 -4.47
C LEU A 205 -4.89 8.29 -5.22
N SER A 206 -4.57 7.97 -6.48
CA SER A 206 -3.73 8.84 -7.32
C SER A 206 -4.45 10.13 -7.71
N LEU A 207 -5.76 10.08 -8.00
CA LEU A 207 -6.58 11.26 -8.23
C LEU A 207 -6.64 12.16 -6.99
N ALA A 208 -6.79 11.57 -5.80
CA ALA A 208 -6.77 12.33 -4.55
C ALA A 208 -5.41 13.02 -4.31
N ALA A 209 -4.29 12.34 -4.60
CA ALA A 209 -2.96 12.92 -4.49
C ALA A 209 -2.75 14.07 -5.49
N LEU A 210 -3.24 13.93 -6.73
CA LEU A 210 -3.23 14.99 -7.75
C LEU A 210 -4.07 16.19 -7.29
N ALA A 211 -5.28 15.97 -6.79
CA ALA A 211 -6.14 17.03 -6.26
C ALA A 211 -5.50 17.77 -5.08
N ALA A 212 -4.81 17.05 -4.17
CA ALA A 212 -4.04 17.67 -3.08
C ALA A 212 -2.89 18.55 -3.60
N ALA A 213 -2.31 18.21 -4.76
CA ALA A 213 -1.32 19.00 -5.48
C ALA A 213 -1.95 20.06 -6.42
N ARG A 214 -3.27 20.31 -6.29
CA ARG A 214 -4.06 21.26 -7.09
C ARG A 214 -4.06 20.96 -8.59
N VAL A 215 -3.94 19.70 -8.94
CA VAL A 215 -4.03 19.22 -10.32
C VAL A 215 -5.47 18.77 -10.59
N GLU A 216 -6.07 19.33 -11.63
CA GLU A 216 -7.40 18.97 -12.09
C GLU A 216 -7.35 17.72 -12.98
N ALA A 217 -8.28 16.80 -12.76
CA ALA A 217 -8.49 15.63 -13.58
C ALA A 217 -10.00 15.46 -13.86
N VAL A 218 -10.34 15.17 -15.10
CA VAL A 218 -11.71 14.82 -15.49
C VAL A 218 -11.85 13.30 -15.44
N VAL A 219 -12.88 12.83 -14.74
CA VAL A 219 -13.15 11.39 -14.55
C VAL A 219 -14.55 11.08 -15.07
N GLU A 220 -14.63 10.10 -15.95
CA GLU A 220 -15.90 9.61 -16.47
C GLU A 220 -16.16 8.18 -15.99
N TYR A 221 -17.37 7.92 -15.53
CA TYR A 221 -17.85 6.61 -15.12
C TYR A 221 -18.85 6.06 -16.13
N GLY A 222 -18.80 4.77 -16.39
CA GLY A 222 -19.78 4.08 -17.22
C GLY A 222 -21.09 3.82 -16.46
N PRO A 223 -22.13 3.32 -17.14
CA PRO A 223 -23.35 2.88 -16.49
C PRO A 223 -23.04 1.78 -15.47
N VAL A 224 -23.72 1.83 -14.32
CA VAL A 224 -23.63 0.79 -13.27
C VAL A 224 -24.17 -0.52 -13.85
N PRO A 225 -23.39 -1.62 -13.91
CA PRO A 225 -23.94 -2.92 -14.23
C PRO A 225 -25.04 -3.29 -13.22
N LEU A 226 -26.12 -3.92 -13.67
CA LEU A 226 -27.17 -4.45 -12.79
C LEU A 226 -26.53 -5.38 -11.73
N GLY A 227 -26.62 -4.98 -10.45
CA GLY A 227 -25.97 -5.69 -9.34
C GLY A 227 -24.54 -5.24 -9.01
N GLY A 228 -23.99 -4.23 -9.69
CA GLY A 228 -22.67 -3.65 -9.38
C GLY A 228 -22.70 -2.65 -8.23
N ALA A 229 -21.51 -2.31 -7.72
CA ALA A 229 -21.36 -1.28 -6.69
C ALA A 229 -21.86 0.09 -7.20
N PRO A 230 -22.42 0.95 -6.32
CA PRO A 230 -22.85 2.29 -6.70
C PRO A 230 -21.70 3.09 -7.31
N GLY A 231 -21.90 3.69 -8.48
CA GLY A 231 -20.93 4.59 -9.10
C GLY A 231 -20.47 4.22 -10.51
N GLY A 232 -20.85 3.05 -11.04
CA GLY A 232 -20.40 2.57 -12.37
C GLY A 232 -18.90 2.28 -12.41
N GLY A 233 -18.45 1.51 -13.42
CA GLY A 233 -17.03 1.26 -13.65
C GLY A 233 -16.31 2.51 -14.17
N LEU A 234 -15.05 2.69 -13.78
CA LEU A 234 -14.20 3.78 -14.27
C LEU A 234 -13.98 3.62 -15.79
N ARG A 235 -14.36 4.64 -16.56
CA ARG A 235 -14.31 4.61 -18.05
C ARG A 235 -13.18 5.44 -18.60
N ARG A 236 -12.99 6.63 -18.10
CA ARG A 236 -11.96 7.54 -18.62
C ARG A 236 -11.40 8.42 -17.52
N ILE A 237 -10.10 8.68 -17.62
CA ILE A 237 -9.39 9.70 -16.84
C ILE A 237 -8.68 10.62 -17.84
N SER A 238 -8.89 11.93 -17.73
CA SER A 238 -8.20 12.92 -18.54
C SER A 238 -7.50 13.94 -17.65
N ILE A 239 -6.21 14.14 -17.87
CA ILE A 239 -5.34 15.07 -17.13
C ILE A 239 -4.63 15.94 -18.17
N ALA A 240 -5.02 17.21 -18.23
CA ALA A 240 -4.39 18.18 -19.13
C ALA A 240 -3.00 18.62 -18.63
N PRO A 241 -2.12 19.09 -19.52
CA PRO A 241 -0.89 19.77 -19.12
C PRO A 241 -1.20 20.95 -18.21
N GLN A 242 -0.62 20.98 -17.02
CA GLN A 242 -0.85 22.04 -16.03
C GLN A 242 0.27 22.07 -15.00
N PRO A 243 0.46 23.20 -14.31
CA PRO A 243 1.46 23.25 -13.23
C PRO A 243 1.06 22.38 -12.04
N ILE A 244 2.06 21.77 -11.42
CA ILE A 244 1.93 21.19 -10.09
C ILE A 244 2.44 22.25 -9.13
N GLU A 245 1.56 22.72 -8.24
CA GLU A 245 1.94 23.74 -7.26
C GLU A 245 2.67 23.08 -6.08
N GLY A 246 3.70 23.76 -5.58
CA GLY A 246 4.35 23.38 -4.33
C GLY A 246 3.54 23.80 -3.11
N GLY A 247 4.08 23.58 -1.93
CA GLY A 247 3.45 23.98 -0.66
C GLY A 247 3.55 22.90 0.40
N ILE A 248 2.59 22.87 1.33
CA ILE A 248 2.58 21.93 2.43
C ILE A 248 1.56 20.82 2.13
N VAL A 249 1.97 19.57 2.29
CA VAL A 249 1.13 18.39 2.15
C VAL A 249 1.22 17.54 3.42
N GLU A 250 0.08 17.32 4.05
CA GLU A 250 -0.05 16.40 5.19
C GLU A 250 -0.34 14.98 4.67
N ILE A 251 0.54 14.04 5.01
CA ILE A 251 0.36 12.62 4.68
C ILE A 251 -0.50 11.97 5.77
N GLU A 252 -1.66 11.45 5.42
CA GLU A 252 -2.49 10.69 6.34
C GLU A 252 -1.76 9.48 6.93
N PRO A 253 -2.07 9.06 8.17
CA PRO A 253 -1.67 7.76 8.70
C PRO A 253 -2.08 6.63 7.78
N ASP A 254 -1.26 5.57 7.71
CA ASP A 254 -1.43 4.47 6.76
C ASP A 254 -2.60 3.56 7.14
N ALA A 255 -3.66 3.57 6.34
CA ALA A 255 -4.81 2.70 6.55
C ALA A 255 -4.43 1.21 6.49
N SER A 256 -3.43 0.84 5.67
CA SER A 256 -2.90 -0.53 5.62
C SER A 256 -2.20 -0.94 6.91
N SER A 257 -1.56 0.01 7.62
CA SER A 257 -0.95 -0.24 8.93
C SER A 257 -2.00 -0.22 10.05
N ALA A 258 -3.03 0.61 9.93
CA ALA A 258 -4.12 0.71 10.91
C ALA A 258 -4.92 -0.60 11.08
N VAL A 259 -4.90 -1.51 10.09
CA VAL A 259 -5.60 -2.80 10.18
C VAL A 259 -5.07 -3.66 11.34
N TYR A 260 -3.77 -3.56 11.67
CA TYR A 260 -3.15 -4.41 12.70
C TYR A 260 -3.60 -4.06 14.12
N PRO A 261 -3.49 -2.80 14.59
CA PRO A 261 -4.03 -2.44 15.90
C PRO A 261 -5.55 -2.55 15.97
N ALA A 262 -6.28 -2.29 14.88
CA ALA A 262 -7.72 -2.50 14.82
C ALA A 262 -8.08 -3.98 15.03
N ALA A 263 -7.39 -4.90 14.35
CA ALA A 263 -7.58 -6.34 14.51
C ALA A 263 -7.15 -6.81 15.91
N ALA A 264 -6.06 -6.27 16.48
CA ALA A 264 -5.61 -6.58 17.83
C ALA A 264 -6.68 -6.24 18.87
N ALA A 265 -7.35 -5.07 18.76
CA ALA A 265 -8.46 -4.72 19.63
C ALA A 265 -9.58 -5.78 19.59
N VAL A 266 -9.97 -6.20 18.38
CA VAL A 266 -11.04 -7.20 18.20
C VAL A 266 -10.63 -8.57 18.72
N LEU A 267 -9.43 -9.04 18.40
CA LEU A 267 -8.93 -10.37 18.78
C LEU A 267 -8.69 -10.53 20.29
N THR A 268 -8.34 -9.45 20.96
CA THR A 268 -8.07 -9.47 22.42
C THR A 268 -9.27 -9.09 23.26
N GLY A 269 -10.41 -8.74 22.65
CA GLY A 269 -11.61 -8.28 23.35
C GLY A 269 -11.49 -6.84 23.86
N GLY A 270 -10.60 -6.03 23.30
CA GLY A 270 -10.21 -4.71 23.77
C GLY A 270 -10.72 -3.53 22.94
N ARG A 271 -9.98 -2.41 23.03
CA ARG A 271 -10.29 -1.15 22.36
C ARG A 271 -8.99 -0.50 21.86
N VAL A 272 -9.02 0.10 20.68
CA VAL A 272 -7.94 0.93 20.16
C VAL A 272 -8.50 2.21 19.55
N GLU A 273 -7.86 3.33 19.83
CA GLU A 273 -8.06 4.59 19.14
C GLU A 273 -6.93 4.84 18.14
N LEU A 274 -7.29 4.91 16.87
CA LEU A 274 -6.39 5.12 15.74
C LEU A 274 -6.22 6.62 15.50
N LEU A 275 -5.22 7.23 16.13
CA LEU A 275 -5.01 8.68 16.14
C LEU A 275 -4.73 9.24 14.74
N GLY A 276 -5.50 10.24 14.33
CA GLY A 276 -5.37 10.89 13.01
C GLY A 276 -5.76 10.01 11.82
N THR A 277 -6.34 8.84 12.07
CA THR A 277 -6.86 7.94 11.03
C THR A 277 -8.37 8.15 10.93
N PRO A 278 -8.88 8.85 9.90
CA PRO A 278 -10.31 9.10 9.79
C PRO A 278 -11.04 7.81 9.44
N ARG A 279 -12.28 7.67 9.94
CA ARG A 279 -13.13 6.50 9.62
C ARG A 279 -13.35 6.33 8.11
N ARG A 280 -13.41 7.44 7.37
CA ARG A 280 -13.49 7.47 5.91
C ARG A 280 -12.24 8.13 5.38
N SER A 281 -11.41 7.37 4.71
CA SER A 281 -10.21 7.83 4.05
C SER A 281 -10.27 7.48 2.56
N VAL A 282 -9.54 8.23 1.75
CA VAL A 282 -9.32 7.90 0.33
C VAL A 282 -8.45 6.65 0.15
N GLN A 283 -7.79 6.20 1.22
CA GLN A 283 -6.95 5.03 1.21
C GLN A 283 -7.80 3.76 1.12
N PRO A 284 -7.55 2.86 0.16
CA PRO A 284 -8.38 1.68 -0.08
C PRO A 284 -8.59 0.80 1.14
N ASP A 285 -7.52 0.60 1.92
CA ASP A 285 -7.53 -0.33 3.06
C ASP A 285 -8.32 0.18 4.27
N SER A 286 -8.79 1.45 4.26
CA SER A 286 -9.75 1.96 5.26
C SER A 286 -11.06 1.16 5.26
N TRP A 287 -11.39 0.48 4.14
CA TRP A 287 -12.54 -0.41 4.06
C TRP A 287 -12.49 -1.58 5.07
N PHE A 288 -11.31 -1.95 5.53
CA PHE A 288 -11.17 -2.96 6.59
C PHE A 288 -11.93 -2.59 7.88
N LEU A 289 -12.05 -1.31 8.19
CA LEU A 289 -12.83 -0.85 9.35
C LEU A 289 -14.33 -1.11 9.18
N GLU A 290 -14.84 -1.01 7.94
CA GLU A 290 -16.22 -1.36 7.62
C GLU A 290 -16.43 -2.88 7.69
N ASP A 291 -15.48 -3.67 7.18
CA ASP A 291 -15.50 -5.14 7.30
C ASP A 291 -15.51 -5.58 8.77
N LEU A 292 -14.70 -4.95 9.63
CA LEU A 292 -14.72 -5.21 11.08
C LEU A 292 -16.08 -4.90 11.69
N ALA A 293 -16.74 -3.81 11.32
CA ALA A 293 -18.07 -3.47 11.80
C ALA A 293 -19.12 -4.52 11.37
N LEU A 294 -19.07 -4.98 10.12
CA LEU A 294 -19.92 -6.07 9.62
C LEU A 294 -19.69 -7.38 10.37
N ARG A 295 -18.45 -7.66 10.80
CA ARG A 295 -18.10 -8.82 11.62
C ARG A 295 -18.47 -8.67 13.09
N GLY A 296 -19.02 -7.53 13.50
CA GLY A 296 -19.55 -7.32 14.85
C GLY A 296 -18.68 -6.48 15.77
N ALA A 297 -17.58 -5.90 15.31
CA ALA A 297 -16.83 -4.90 16.05
C ALA A 297 -17.60 -3.57 16.10
N ARG A 298 -17.33 -2.75 17.12
CA ARG A 298 -17.78 -1.36 17.16
C ARG A 298 -16.70 -0.49 16.53
N VAL A 299 -17.11 0.33 15.56
CA VAL A 299 -16.21 1.23 14.83
C VAL A 299 -16.84 2.60 14.77
N ASP A 300 -16.32 3.52 15.55
CA ASP A 300 -16.87 4.86 15.72
C ASP A 300 -15.82 5.92 15.36
N ALA A 301 -16.25 7.10 14.93
CA ALA A 301 -15.37 8.26 14.88
C ALA A 301 -15.10 8.74 16.32
N SER A 302 -13.88 9.23 16.57
CA SER A 302 -13.55 9.91 17.82
C SER A 302 -14.33 11.21 17.96
N SER A 303 -14.35 11.77 19.17
CA SER A 303 -15.08 13.02 19.46
C SER A 303 -14.59 14.22 18.65
N ASP A 304 -13.33 14.21 18.21
CA ASP A 304 -12.73 15.24 17.34
C ASP A 304 -13.00 15.02 15.84
N GLY A 305 -13.56 13.85 15.48
CA GLY A 305 -13.84 13.45 14.10
C GLY A 305 -12.59 13.08 13.25
N HIS A 306 -11.39 13.22 13.82
CA HIS A 306 -10.12 12.99 13.10
C HIS A 306 -9.54 11.60 13.32
N SER A 307 -9.97 10.89 14.32
CA SER A 307 -9.50 9.56 14.70
C SER A 307 -10.63 8.54 14.63
N THR A 308 -10.28 7.25 14.64
CA THR A 308 -11.24 6.16 14.64
C THR A 308 -11.05 5.28 15.86
N VAL A 309 -12.13 5.00 16.55
CA VAL A 309 -12.17 4.08 17.69
C VAL A 309 -12.68 2.73 17.23
N VAL A 310 -11.88 1.68 17.46
CA VAL A 310 -12.27 0.29 17.22
C VAL A 310 -12.33 -0.43 18.55
N ALA A 311 -13.45 -1.09 18.83
CA ALA A 311 -13.61 -1.91 20.02
C ALA A 311 -14.23 -3.26 19.68
N ALA A 312 -13.85 -4.29 20.43
CA ALA A 312 -14.44 -5.61 20.28
C ALA A 312 -15.96 -5.58 20.50
N GLY A 313 -16.67 -6.40 19.74
CA GLY A 313 -18.07 -6.71 19.96
C GLY A 313 -18.27 -8.00 20.75
N CYS A 314 -19.48 -8.55 20.72
CA CYS A 314 -19.82 -9.76 21.46
C CYS A 314 -19.18 -11.03 20.85
N ALA A 315 -19.03 -11.09 19.52
CA ALA A 315 -18.43 -12.22 18.79
C ALA A 315 -17.93 -11.74 17.43
N LEU A 316 -16.82 -12.34 16.98
CA LEU A 316 -16.30 -12.11 15.63
C LEU A 316 -17.03 -13.06 14.64
N ARG A 317 -17.85 -12.47 13.77
CA ARG A 317 -18.64 -13.24 12.79
C ARG A 317 -17.81 -13.60 11.57
N GLY A 318 -17.93 -14.85 11.11
CA GLY A 318 -17.49 -15.24 9.77
C GLY A 318 -18.37 -14.58 8.72
N LEU A 319 -17.76 -14.06 7.64
CA LEU A 319 -18.44 -13.28 6.61
C LEU A 319 -17.71 -13.43 5.27
N ASP A 320 -18.48 -13.61 4.21
CA ASP A 320 -17.95 -13.57 2.85
C ASP A 320 -17.75 -12.11 2.43
N ALA A 321 -16.58 -11.79 1.86
CA ALA A 321 -16.20 -10.42 1.53
C ALA A 321 -15.36 -10.33 0.24
N ASP A 322 -15.59 -9.29 -0.55
CA ASP A 322 -14.77 -8.93 -1.70
C ASP A 322 -13.70 -7.91 -1.30
N TYR A 323 -12.44 -8.29 -1.49
CA TYR A 323 -11.28 -7.46 -1.18
C TYR A 323 -10.58 -6.88 -2.43
N SER A 324 -11.21 -6.91 -3.58
CA SER A 324 -10.67 -6.33 -4.83
C SER A 324 -10.28 -4.86 -4.67
N ARG A 325 -11.04 -4.11 -3.86
CA ARG A 325 -10.78 -2.68 -3.56
C ARG A 325 -9.72 -2.44 -2.47
N ALA A 326 -9.48 -3.41 -1.56
CA ALA A 326 -8.56 -3.29 -0.42
C ALA A 326 -7.65 -4.52 -0.30
N PRO A 327 -6.91 -4.87 -1.35
CA PRO A 327 -6.18 -6.15 -1.40
C PRO A 327 -5.09 -6.27 -0.33
N ASP A 328 -4.49 -5.18 0.09
CA ASP A 328 -3.41 -5.24 1.09
C ASP A 328 -3.96 -5.54 2.50
N ALA A 329 -5.17 -5.07 2.82
CA ALA A 329 -5.86 -5.39 4.08
C ALA A 329 -6.39 -6.84 4.13
N ALA A 330 -6.58 -7.49 2.97
CA ALA A 330 -7.08 -8.86 2.89
C ALA A 330 -6.21 -9.86 3.66
N VAL A 331 -4.90 -9.62 3.77
CA VAL A 331 -3.98 -10.48 4.54
C VAL A 331 -4.41 -10.54 6.01
N MET A 332 -4.63 -9.37 6.63
CA MET A 332 -5.10 -9.32 8.01
C MET A 332 -6.51 -9.88 8.17
N ALA A 333 -7.41 -9.59 7.21
CA ALA A 333 -8.78 -10.08 7.23
C ALA A 333 -8.85 -11.62 7.17
N MET A 334 -8.04 -12.27 6.33
CA MET A 334 -7.94 -13.73 6.28
C MET A 334 -7.42 -14.32 7.59
N VAL A 335 -6.39 -13.71 8.18
CA VAL A 335 -5.85 -14.16 9.48
C VAL A 335 -6.86 -13.95 10.60
N LEU A 336 -7.55 -12.80 10.63
CA LEU A 336 -8.60 -12.48 11.58
C LEU A 336 -9.77 -13.51 11.52
N ALA A 337 -10.17 -13.90 10.30
CA ALA A 337 -11.25 -14.84 10.07
C ALA A 337 -11.01 -16.22 10.70
N ALA A 338 -9.75 -16.59 10.91
CA ALA A 338 -9.37 -17.81 11.62
C ALA A 338 -9.80 -17.83 13.12
N CYS A 339 -10.23 -16.68 13.66
CA CYS A 339 -10.79 -16.53 14.99
C CYS A 339 -12.31 -16.28 14.98
N GLY A 340 -12.96 -16.37 13.82
CA GLY A 340 -14.40 -16.17 13.68
C GLY A 340 -15.25 -17.35 14.17
N ASP A 341 -16.56 -17.16 14.21
CA ASP A 341 -17.56 -18.17 14.64
C ASP A 341 -17.86 -19.22 13.54
N ARG A 342 -17.56 -18.91 12.27
CA ARG A 342 -17.81 -19.77 11.09
C ARG A 342 -16.84 -19.42 9.97
N PRO A 343 -16.75 -20.27 8.90
CA PRO A 343 -15.89 -19.99 7.76
C PRO A 343 -16.22 -18.65 7.09
N SER A 344 -15.17 -17.99 6.57
CA SER A 344 -15.26 -16.78 5.75
C SER A 344 -14.64 -17.03 4.39
N ARG A 345 -15.28 -16.53 3.33
CA ARG A 345 -14.74 -16.55 1.98
C ARG A 345 -14.35 -15.15 1.54
N PHE A 346 -13.14 -15.02 1.00
CA PHE A 346 -12.59 -13.81 0.46
C PHE A 346 -12.42 -13.94 -1.05
N THR A 347 -12.87 -12.94 -1.81
CA THR A 347 -12.74 -12.87 -3.27
C THR A 347 -11.98 -11.61 -3.69
N GLY A 348 -11.67 -11.47 -4.98
CA GLY A 348 -10.94 -10.31 -5.51
C GLY A 348 -9.46 -10.29 -5.11
N LEU A 349 -8.85 -11.46 -4.88
CA LEU A 349 -7.50 -11.62 -4.33
C LEU A 349 -6.42 -11.82 -5.40
N SER A 350 -6.74 -11.83 -6.69
CA SER A 350 -5.79 -12.19 -7.78
C SER A 350 -4.47 -11.42 -7.70
N THR A 351 -4.51 -10.13 -7.34
CA THR A 351 -3.31 -9.29 -7.23
C THR A 351 -2.38 -9.72 -6.10
N LEU A 352 -2.84 -10.46 -5.11
CA LEU A 352 -2.03 -10.92 -3.97
C LEU A 352 -1.01 -12.00 -4.37
N ARG A 353 -1.21 -12.66 -5.51
CA ARG A 353 -0.30 -13.69 -6.04
C ARG A 353 1.04 -13.11 -6.53
N VAL A 354 1.03 -11.85 -6.98
CA VAL A 354 2.18 -11.20 -7.63
C VAL A 354 2.75 -10.03 -6.80
N LYS A 355 2.47 -10.03 -5.50
CA LYS A 355 3.03 -9.05 -4.55
C LYS A 355 4.45 -9.46 -4.08
N GLU A 356 4.84 -9.01 -2.90
CA GLU A 356 6.12 -9.34 -2.26
C GLU A 356 6.32 -10.85 -2.11
N SER A 357 5.23 -11.54 -1.80
CA SER A 357 5.10 -13.00 -1.82
C SER A 357 3.80 -13.38 -2.55
N ASP A 358 3.54 -14.68 -2.78
CA ASP A 358 2.18 -15.16 -2.98
C ASP A 358 1.47 -15.13 -1.62
N ARG A 359 0.80 -14.01 -1.32
CA ARG A 359 0.16 -13.76 -0.03
C ARG A 359 -0.94 -14.75 0.30
N ILE A 360 -1.68 -15.23 -0.71
CA ILE A 360 -2.71 -16.26 -0.50
C ILE A 360 -2.06 -17.56 -0.02
N ALA A 361 -1.00 -17.99 -0.70
CA ALA A 361 -0.27 -19.17 -0.32
C ALA A 361 0.39 -19.05 1.06
N SER A 362 1.01 -17.90 1.35
CA SER A 362 1.69 -17.64 2.62
C SER A 362 0.73 -17.62 3.81
N VAL A 363 -0.44 -16.96 3.69
CA VAL A 363 -1.48 -16.99 4.74
C VAL A 363 -2.00 -18.40 4.94
N ALA A 364 -2.31 -19.11 3.84
CA ALA A 364 -2.82 -20.49 3.92
C ALA A 364 -1.80 -21.43 4.57
N ALA A 365 -0.51 -21.31 4.24
CA ALA A 365 0.55 -22.11 4.84
C ALA A 365 0.69 -21.82 6.35
N GLY A 366 0.69 -20.55 6.76
CA GLY A 366 0.78 -20.14 8.16
C GLY A 366 -0.40 -20.64 8.99
N LEU A 367 -1.64 -20.48 8.49
CA LEU A 367 -2.83 -20.97 9.19
C LEU A 367 -2.88 -22.50 9.26
N ARG A 368 -2.47 -23.22 8.21
CA ARG A 368 -2.37 -24.69 8.21
C ARG A 368 -1.33 -25.19 9.20
N ALA A 369 -0.19 -24.49 9.31
CA ALA A 369 0.84 -24.81 10.30
C ALA A 369 0.32 -24.70 11.74
N LEU A 370 -0.64 -23.82 11.99
CA LEU A 370 -1.37 -23.69 13.25
C LEU A 370 -2.54 -24.68 13.42
N GLY A 371 -2.69 -25.63 12.50
CA GLY A 371 -3.76 -26.66 12.53
C GLY A 371 -5.08 -26.20 11.90
N GLY A 372 -5.09 -25.08 11.20
CA GLY A 372 -6.26 -24.53 10.52
C GLY A 372 -6.55 -25.19 9.18
N THR A 373 -7.79 -25.02 8.69
CA THR A 373 -8.22 -25.43 7.35
C THR A 373 -8.42 -24.20 6.47
N VAL A 374 -7.74 -24.16 5.33
CA VAL A 374 -7.83 -23.09 4.34
C VAL A 374 -7.94 -23.67 2.94
N GLU A 375 -8.95 -23.27 2.21
CA GLU A 375 -9.14 -23.59 0.80
C GLU A 375 -8.74 -22.35 -0.03
N THR A 376 -8.09 -22.53 -1.16
CA THR A 376 -7.63 -21.42 -2.00
C THR A 376 -7.87 -21.71 -3.47
N GLY A 377 -8.20 -20.67 -4.25
CA GLY A 377 -8.19 -20.66 -5.71
C GLY A 377 -7.33 -19.51 -6.22
N ASP A 378 -7.44 -19.20 -7.50
CA ASP A 378 -6.59 -18.19 -8.14
C ASP A 378 -6.80 -16.77 -7.57
N ASP A 379 -8.04 -16.41 -7.27
CA ASP A 379 -8.45 -15.08 -6.78
C ASP A 379 -9.28 -15.12 -5.49
N TRP A 380 -9.33 -16.27 -4.80
CA TRP A 380 -10.11 -16.41 -3.58
C TRP A 380 -9.44 -17.30 -2.55
N ALA A 381 -9.85 -17.12 -1.30
CA ALA A 381 -9.53 -18.01 -0.18
C ALA A 381 -10.76 -18.21 0.70
N ARG A 382 -10.90 -19.41 1.30
CA ARG A 382 -11.87 -19.70 2.34
C ARG A 382 -11.14 -20.15 3.58
N VAL A 383 -11.32 -19.41 4.65
CA VAL A 383 -10.64 -19.64 5.94
C VAL A 383 -11.68 -20.19 6.93
N HIS A 384 -11.36 -21.32 7.53
CA HIS A 384 -12.16 -21.92 8.60
C HIS A 384 -11.61 -21.47 9.98
N PRO A 385 -12.47 -21.41 11.00
CA PRO A 385 -12.01 -21.14 12.37
C PRO A 385 -10.90 -22.12 12.80
N LEU A 386 -9.90 -21.62 13.48
CA LEU A 386 -8.86 -22.45 14.08
C LEU A 386 -9.46 -23.34 15.20
N PRO A 387 -8.93 -24.55 15.40
CA PRO A 387 -9.33 -25.39 16.52
C PRO A 387 -9.02 -24.69 17.85
N ALA A 388 -9.76 -25.02 18.90
CA ALA A 388 -9.58 -24.44 20.23
C ALA A 388 -8.13 -24.61 20.75
N ARG A 389 -7.49 -25.73 20.44
CA ARG A 389 -6.05 -25.97 20.63
C ARG A 389 -5.35 -25.86 19.28
N ALA A 390 -4.82 -24.68 18.97
CA ALA A 390 -3.95 -24.51 17.83
C ALA A 390 -2.58 -25.16 18.09
N ALA A 391 -1.94 -25.66 17.04
CA ALA A 391 -0.56 -26.11 17.10
C ALA A 391 0.38 -24.91 17.26
N SER A 392 1.56 -25.13 17.84
CA SER A 392 2.63 -24.13 17.82
C SER A 392 3.35 -24.18 16.47
N ALA A 393 3.60 -23.00 15.89
CA ALA A 393 4.27 -22.90 14.61
C ALA A 393 5.17 -21.64 14.49
N ALA A 394 6.31 -21.83 13.84
CA ALA A 394 7.14 -20.72 13.37
C ALA A 394 6.69 -20.33 11.96
N ILE A 395 6.02 -19.19 11.85
CA ILE A 395 5.42 -18.69 10.62
C ILE A 395 6.51 -18.21 9.67
N ASP A 396 6.55 -18.80 8.48
CA ASP A 396 7.38 -18.31 7.40
C ASP A 396 6.72 -17.07 6.77
N THR A 397 7.39 -15.93 6.89
CA THR A 397 6.88 -14.67 6.37
C THR A 397 7.08 -14.52 4.86
N ALA A 398 7.86 -15.39 4.23
CA ALA A 398 8.29 -15.26 2.83
C ALA A 398 8.85 -13.85 2.53
N ASN A 399 9.54 -13.24 3.50
CA ASN A 399 10.05 -11.87 3.46
C ASN A 399 8.94 -10.80 3.23
N ASP A 400 7.70 -11.10 3.59
CA ASP A 400 6.56 -10.18 3.45
C ASP A 400 6.14 -9.63 4.82
N HIS A 401 6.31 -8.32 4.96
CA HIS A 401 5.97 -7.56 6.18
C HIS A 401 4.51 -7.73 6.61
N ARG A 402 3.57 -7.87 5.66
CA ARG A 402 2.15 -8.02 5.97
C ARG A 402 1.84 -9.40 6.58
N ILE A 403 2.53 -10.44 6.12
CA ILE A 403 2.43 -11.77 6.72
C ILE A 403 2.97 -11.72 8.16
N ALA A 404 4.16 -11.13 8.36
CA ALA A 404 4.77 -10.99 9.68
C ALA A 404 3.82 -10.28 10.67
N MET A 405 3.30 -9.11 10.29
CA MET A 405 2.45 -8.29 11.15
C MET A 405 1.09 -8.95 11.43
N ALA A 406 0.47 -9.58 10.43
CA ALA A 406 -0.83 -10.22 10.62
C ALA A 406 -0.76 -11.42 11.58
N PHE A 407 0.24 -12.29 11.44
CA PHE A 407 0.42 -13.41 12.35
C PHE A 407 0.93 -12.99 13.74
N ALA A 408 1.69 -11.90 13.84
CA ALA A 408 2.05 -11.31 15.14
C ALA A 408 0.80 -10.86 15.90
N VAL A 409 -0.14 -10.20 15.22
CA VAL A 409 -1.43 -9.80 15.81
C VAL A 409 -2.26 -11.02 16.23
N LEU A 410 -2.29 -12.09 15.42
CA LEU A 410 -2.94 -13.35 15.82
C LEU A 410 -2.32 -13.91 17.10
N GLY A 411 -1.00 -13.86 17.23
CA GLY A 411 -0.25 -14.33 18.39
C GLY A 411 -0.62 -13.63 19.70
N LEU A 412 -1.14 -12.39 19.65
CA LEU A 412 -1.62 -11.68 20.86
C LEU A 412 -2.84 -12.35 21.51
N SER A 413 -3.61 -13.12 20.77
CA SER A 413 -4.80 -13.85 21.25
C SER A 413 -4.63 -15.36 21.24
N ARG A 414 -3.59 -15.90 20.61
CA ARG A 414 -3.35 -17.33 20.41
C ARG A 414 -1.91 -17.71 20.78
N PRO A 415 -1.70 -18.64 21.71
CA PRO A 415 -0.34 -19.10 22.08
C PRO A 415 0.27 -19.91 20.94
N GLY A 416 1.61 -19.99 20.94
CA GLY A 416 2.39 -20.85 20.06
C GLY A 416 2.71 -20.25 18.68
N VAL A 417 2.47 -18.97 18.47
CA VAL A 417 2.87 -18.26 17.25
C VAL A 417 4.29 -17.69 17.42
N SER A 418 5.17 -17.97 16.46
CA SER A 418 6.47 -17.28 16.35
C SER A 418 6.69 -16.84 14.89
N ILE A 419 7.44 -15.78 14.68
CA ILE A 419 7.62 -15.13 13.38
C ILE A 419 9.06 -15.30 12.90
N LYS A 420 9.27 -15.95 11.75
CA LYS A 420 10.56 -16.00 11.06
C LYS A 420 10.81 -14.69 10.32
N ASN A 421 12.09 -14.32 10.22
CA ASN A 421 12.51 -13.08 9.56
C ASN A 421 11.70 -11.85 10.02
N PRO A 422 11.64 -11.54 11.32
CA PRO A 422 10.84 -10.45 11.85
C PRO A 422 11.29 -9.07 11.33
N GLY A 423 12.52 -8.93 10.84
CA GLY A 423 13.06 -7.69 10.27
C GLY A 423 12.35 -7.20 9.01
N CYS A 424 11.62 -8.07 8.31
CA CYS A 424 10.91 -7.70 7.07
C CYS A 424 9.84 -6.61 7.27
N VAL A 425 9.38 -6.35 8.50
CA VAL A 425 8.39 -5.28 8.80
C VAL A 425 8.93 -3.88 8.50
N ALA A 426 10.25 -3.70 8.49
CA ALA A 426 10.91 -2.41 8.18
C ALA A 426 10.52 -1.84 6.79
N LYS A 427 10.01 -2.68 5.89
CA LYS A 427 9.51 -2.25 4.58
C LYS A 427 8.33 -1.28 4.65
N SER A 428 7.50 -1.34 5.69
CA SER A 428 6.33 -0.46 5.81
C SER A 428 6.07 0.06 7.22
N TRP A 429 6.64 -0.57 8.24
CA TRP A 429 6.53 -0.13 9.62
C TRP A 429 7.78 -0.53 10.43
N PRO A 430 8.88 0.22 10.33
CA PRO A 430 10.14 -0.12 11.02
C PRO A 430 9.99 -0.27 12.54
N GLY A 431 9.14 0.53 13.18
CA GLY A 431 8.86 0.47 14.63
C GLY A 431 7.70 -0.45 15.02
N PHE A 432 7.33 -1.42 14.17
CA PHE A 432 6.16 -2.27 14.44
C PHE A 432 6.29 -3.10 15.74
N TRP A 433 7.45 -3.66 16.01
CA TRP A 433 7.64 -4.52 17.17
C TRP A 433 7.56 -3.73 18.48
N GLU A 434 8.15 -2.55 18.51
CA GLU A 434 8.08 -1.63 19.66
C GLU A 434 6.64 -1.15 19.88
N ALA A 435 5.91 -0.83 18.80
CA ALA A 435 4.51 -0.47 18.87
C ALA A 435 3.66 -1.65 19.38
N LEU A 436 3.87 -2.87 18.86
CA LEU A 436 3.17 -4.08 19.27
C LEU A 436 3.40 -4.37 20.77
N GLU A 437 4.63 -4.26 21.25
CA GLU A 437 4.96 -4.47 22.64
C GLU A 437 4.29 -3.45 23.56
N ARG A 438 4.33 -2.17 23.20
CA ARG A 438 3.70 -1.10 23.97
C ARG A 438 2.20 -1.30 24.11
N PHE A 439 1.46 -1.40 23.01
CA PHE A 439 0.01 -1.52 23.12
C PHE A 439 -0.45 -2.88 23.67
N ALA A 440 0.41 -3.91 23.65
CA ALA A 440 0.12 -5.20 24.26
C ALA A 440 0.34 -5.21 25.81
N ARG A 441 1.25 -4.40 26.32
CA ARG A 441 1.67 -4.44 27.74
C ARG A 441 1.17 -3.29 28.59
N GLU A 442 0.93 -2.12 28.01
CA GLU A 442 0.66 -0.90 28.79
C GLU A 442 -0.81 -0.51 28.75
N PRO A 443 -1.44 -0.11 29.91
CA PRO A 443 -2.78 0.42 29.92
C PRO A 443 -2.74 1.89 29.45
N ARG A 444 -3.52 2.19 28.40
CA ARG A 444 -3.90 3.54 27.96
C ARG A 444 -2.73 4.54 27.85
N LEU A 445 -1.78 4.25 26.98
CA LEU A 445 -0.77 5.22 26.57
C LEU A 445 -1.08 5.76 25.17
N GLU A 446 -0.84 7.07 25.01
CA GLU A 446 -0.69 7.66 23.67
C GLU A 446 0.66 7.18 23.12
N VAL A 447 0.63 6.42 22.02
CA VAL A 447 1.81 5.85 21.36
C VAL A 447 1.93 6.38 19.93
#